data_3e8bcc93ac24f3cae815adfd27c84653
#
_entry.id   3e8bcc93ac24f3cae815adfd27c84653
#
_cell.length_a   1.000
_cell.length_b   1.000
_cell.length_c   1.000
_cell.angle_alpha   90.00
_cell.angle_beta   90.00
_cell.angle_gamma   90.00
#
_symmetry.space_group_name_H-M   'P 1'
#
loop_
_entity.id
_entity.type
_entity.pdbx_description
1 polymer ?
#
loop_
_entity_poly.entity_id
_entity_poly.type
_entity_poly.pdbx_seq_one_letter_code
_entity_poly.pdbx_strand_id
1 'polypeptide(L)'
;MSRPKPNVLLEKVDKTEYKADQVLASNGIWSVFHEGHPINLKSHNILTNYPGPKYKKVSFSNPGHAINLCKKLNLKFQTEDFTVVLLNSGVTVYPENEN
;
A
#
# COMPACT_ATOMS: atom_id res chain seq x y z
N MET A 1 3.49 19.03 17.05
CA MET A 1 4.34 19.12 15.85
C MET A 1 3.50 18.98 14.61
N SER A 2 3.47 19.99 13.77
CA SER A 2 2.65 19.97 12.58
C SER A 2 3.34 19.15 11.48
N ARG A 3 2.55 18.36 10.78
CA ARG A 3 3.04 17.65 9.61
C ARG A 3 3.27 18.65 8.47
N PRO A 4 4.32 18.48 7.67
CA PRO A 4 4.45 19.33 6.49
C PRO A 4 3.25 19.14 5.58
N LYS A 5 2.82 20.22 4.95
CA LYS A 5 1.70 20.14 4.02
C LYS A 5 2.08 19.26 2.84
N PRO A 6 1.19 18.34 2.42
CA PRO A 6 1.46 17.54 1.25
C PRO A 6 1.52 18.41 0.00
N ASN A 7 2.38 18.02 -0.94
CA ASN A 7 2.49 18.69 -2.22
C ASN A 7 1.40 18.18 -3.14
N VAL A 8 0.45 19.05 -3.49
CA VAL A 8 -0.67 18.69 -4.36
C VAL A 8 -0.21 18.79 -5.82
N LEU A 9 -0.28 17.68 -6.54
CA LEU A 9 0.11 17.61 -7.95
C LEU A 9 -1.05 17.96 -8.88
N LEU A 10 -2.23 17.45 -8.59
CA LEU A 10 -3.43 17.68 -9.38
C LEU A 10 -4.63 17.80 -8.44
N GLU A 11 -5.61 18.59 -8.85
CA GLU A 11 -6.85 18.69 -8.09
C GLU A 11 -8.02 18.81 -9.06
N LYS A 12 -9.09 18.10 -8.76
CA LYS A 12 -10.35 18.19 -9.47
C LYS A 12 -11.47 18.42 -8.48
N VAL A 13 -12.21 19.52 -8.66
CA VAL A 13 -13.33 19.86 -7.81
C VAL A 13 -14.64 19.58 -8.55
N ASP A 14 -15.51 18.79 -7.93
CA ASP A 14 -16.84 18.51 -8.45
C ASP A 14 -17.85 19.31 -7.62
N LYS A 15 -18.35 20.38 -8.19
CA LYS A 15 -19.30 21.27 -7.52
C LYS A 15 -20.69 20.67 -7.38
N THR A 16 -21.00 19.68 -8.22
CA THR A 16 -22.30 19.03 -8.20
C THR A 16 -22.42 18.10 -7.00
N GLU A 17 -21.37 17.36 -6.68
CA GLU A 17 -21.33 16.43 -5.57
C GLU A 17 -20.60 17.00 -4.34
N TYR A 18 -20.10 18.22 -4.44
CA TYR A 18 -19.34 18.88 -3.38
C TYR A 18 -18.13 18.06 -2.93
N LYS A 19 -17.43 17.46 -3.90
CA LYS A 19 -16.24 16.65 -3.64
C LYS A 19 -15.05 17.25 -4.37
N ALA A 20 -13.88 17.05 -3.78
CA ALA A 20 -12.63 17.39 -4.42
C ALA A 20 -11.69 16.19 -4.34
N ASP A 21 -11.07 15.87 -5.45
CA ASP A 21 -10.05 14.84 -5.51
C ASP A 21 -8.69 15.48 -5.70
N GLN A 22 -7.75 15.09 -4.89
CA GLN A 22 -6.39 15.61 -4.96
C GLN A 22 -5.39 14.48 -5.15
N VAL A 23 -4.45 14.70 -6.05
CA VAL A 23 -3.31 13.79 -6.21
C VAL A 23 -2.13 14.44 -5.53
N LEU A 24 -1.62 13.76 -4.52
CA LEU A 24 -0.55 14.28 -3.68
C LEU A 24 0.77 13.58 -4.01
N ALA A 25 1.85 14.33 -3.90
CA ALA A 25 3.18 13.76 -4.07
C ALA A 25 3.48 12.79 -2.93
N SER A 26 4.23 11.73 -3.25
CA SER A 26 4.70 10.76 -2.27
C SER A 26 6.19 10.52 -2.48
N ASN A 27 6.91 10.24 -1.40
CA ASN A 27 8.34 9.95 -1.48
C ASN A 27 8.62 8.55 -2.02
N GLY A 28 7.60 7.71 -2.12
CA GLY A 28 7.74 6.35 -2.61
C GLY A 28 6.61 5.49 -2.08
N ILE A 29 6.80 4.21 -2.20
CA ILE A 29 5.83 3.22 -1.73
C ILE A 29 6.53 2.35 -0.69
N TRP A 30 5.93 2.26 0.50
CA TRP A 30 6.42 1.36 1.54
C TRP A 30 5.63 0.07 1.48
N SER A 31 6.31 -1.03 1.25
CA SER A 31 5.67 -2.33 1.08
C SER A 31 6.22 -3.33 2.09
N VAL A 32 5.35 -4.24 2.54
CA VAL A 32 5.77 -5.32 3.43
C VAL A 32 6.30 -6.46 2.57
N PHE A 33 7.51 -6.90 2.88
CA PHE A 33 8.19 -8.00 2.20
C PHE A 33 8.38 -9.13 3.19
N HIS A 34 8.53 -10.34 2.67
CA HIS A 34 8.87 -11.53 3.47
C HIS A 34 10.17 -12.13 2.93
N GLU A 35 11.19 -12.18 3.78
CA GLU A 35 12.52 -12.68 3.42
C GLU A 35 13.06 -12.05 2.12
N GLY A 36 12.83 -10.74 1.97
CA GLY A 36 13.31 -10.00 0.82
C GLY A 36 12.48 -10.13 -0.45
N HIS A 37 11.34 -10.80 -0.37
CA HIS A 37 10.45 -10.99 -1.53
C HIS A 37 9.14 -10.26 -1.36
N PRO A 38 8.59 -9.67 -2.44
CA PRO A 38 7.25 -9.10 -2.40
C PRO A 38 6.22 -10.16 -2.07
N ILE A 39 5.17 -9.76 -1.37
CA ILE A 39 4.14 -10.69 -0.92
C ILE A 39 2.75 -10.23 -1.35
N ASN A 40 1.83 -11.15 -1.26
CA ASN A 40 0.40 -10.91 -1.34
C ASN A 40 -0.22 -11.50 -0.08
N LEU A 41 -1.22 -10.82 0.46
CA LEU A 41 -1.82 -11.25 1.73
C LEU A 41 -3.27 -11.64 1.47
N LYS A 42 -3.59 -12.88 1.78
CA LYS A 42 -4.92 -13.45 1.55
C LYS A 42 -5.51 -13.93 2.88
N SER A 43 -6.78 -13.63 3.09
CA SER A 43 -7.52 -14.10 4.25
C SER A 43 -8.79 -14.80 3.77
N HIS A 44 -9.09 -15.96 4.36
CA HIS A 44 -10.28 -16.70 3.97
C HIS A 44 -10.78 -17.53 5.15
N ASN A 45 -12.04 -17.97 5.05
CA ASN A 45 -12.64 -18.84 6.07
C ASN A 45 -12.34 -20.30 5.69
N ILE A 46 -11.76 -21.05 6.63
CA ILE A 46 -11.36 -22.42 6.36
C ILE A 46 -12.53 -23.43 6.46
N LEU A 47 -13.67 -22.98 7.02
CA LEU A 47 -14.83 -23.86 7.22
C LEU A 47 -15.84 -23.75 6.10
N THR A 48 -15.83 -22.68 5.34
CA THR A 48 -16.81 -22.43 4.28
C THR A 48 -16.18 -21.61 3.17
N ASN A 49 -16.80 -21.70 1.99
CA ASN A 49 -16.37 -20.90 0.85
C ASN A 49 -17.04 -19.52 0.81
N TYR A 50 -17.81 -19.18 1.81
CA TYR A 50 -18.49 -17.91 1.86
C TYR A 50 -18.19 -17.18 3.17
N PRO A 51 -17.82 -15.89 3.13
CA PRO A 51 -17.50 -15.18 1.91
C PRO A 51 -16.22 -15.71 1.28
N GLY A 52 -15.99 -15.42 0.00
CA GLY A 52 -14.79 -15.86 -0.69
C GLY A 52 -13.51 -15.25 -0.12
N PRO A 53 -12.34 -15.63 -0.64
CA PRO A 53 -11.09 -15.11 -0.12
C PRO A 53 -10.97 -13.61 -0.35
N LYS A 54 -10.34 -12.92 0.61
CA LYS A 54 -10.07 -11.49 0.53
C LYS A 54 -8.58 -11.24 0.54
N TYR A 55 -8.14 -10.34 -0.33
CA TYR A 55 -6.75 -9.93 -0.39
C TYR A 55 -6.60 -8.59 0.29
N LYS A 56 -5.59 -8.48 1.15
CA LYS A 56 -5.34 -7.26 1.90
C LYS A 56 -4.20 -6.48 1.26
N LYS A 57 -4.28 -5.17 1.40
CA LYS A 57 -3.25 -4.27 0.89
C LYS A 57 -1.96 -4.46 1.68
N VAL A 58 -0.84 -4.56 0.99
CA VAL A 58 0.49 -4.72 1.60
C VAL A 58 1.45 -3.59 1.24
N SER A 59 1.03 -2.66 0.39
CA SER A 59 1.85 -1.52 0.00
C SER A 59 1.11 -0.22 0.26
N PHE A 60 1.83 0.81 0.69
CA PHE A 60 1.24 2.05 1.16
C PHE A 60 2.13 3.23 0.77
N SER A 61 1.50 4.39 0.58
CA SER A 61 2.24 5.64 0.38
C SER A 61 2.67 6.29 1.69
N ASN A 62 2.34 5.67 2.83
CA ASN A 62 2.67 6.16 4.16
C ASN A 62 3.44 5.07 4.91
N PRO A 63 4.65 5.37 5.43
CA PRO A 63 5.44 4.35 6.13
C PRO A 63 4.79 3.81 7.39
N GLY A 64 4.01 4.62 8.10
CA GLY A 64 3.37 4.20 9.35
C GLY A 64 2.46 3.01 9.17
N HIS A 65 1.66 3.01 8.11
CA HIS A 65 0.75 1.90 7.83
C HIS A 65 1.50 0.61 7.50
N ALA A 66 2.58 0.73 6.72
CA ALA A 66 3.39 -0.44 6.37
C ALA A 66 4.08 -1.02 7.61
N ILE A 67 4.62 -0.17 8.46
CA ILE A 67 5.30 -0.59 9.69
C ILE A 67 4.31 -1.30 10.62
N ASN A 68 3.11 -0.75 10.79
CA ASN A 68 2.10 -1.36 11.64
C ASN A 68 1.68 -2.73 11.12
N LEU A 69 1.50 -2.86 9.82
CA LEU A 69 1.17 -4.16 9.22
C LEU A 69 2.31 -5.15 9.40
N CYS A 70 3.55 -4.70 9.19
CA CYS A 70 4.73 -5.54 9.37
C CYS A 70 4.81 -6.10 10.80
N LYS A 71 4.63 -5.22 11.80
CA LYS A 71 4.65 -5.64 13.21
C LYS A 71 3.54 -6.65 13.50
N LYS A 72 2.36 -6.41 12.95
CA LYS A 72 1.21 -7.29 13.13
C LYS A 72 1.47 -8.68 12.55
N LEU A 73 2.06 -8.74 11.36
CA LEU A 73 2.36 -10.01 10.70
C LEU A 73 3.46 -10.77 11.43
N ASN A 74 4.52 -10.08 11.85
CA ASN A 74 5.57 -10.73 12.62
C ASN A 74 5.04 -11.33 13.92
N LEU A 75 4.13 -10.61 14.58
CA LEU A 75 3.51 -11.12 15.81
C LEU A 75 2.58 -12.30 15.51
N LYS A 76 1.75 -12.17 14.47
CA LYS A 76 0.76 -13.20 14.12
C LYS A 76 1.40 -14.51 13.69
N PHE A 77 2.47 -14.44 12.91
CA PHE A 77 3.17 -15.64 12.43
C PHE A 77 4.36 -16.02 13.29
N GLN A 78 4.57 -15.30 14.40
CA GLN A 78 5.64 -15.58 15.37
C GLN A 78 7.00 -15.67 14.69
N THR A 79 7.35 -14.64 13.93
CA THR A 79 8.59 -14.59 13.16
C THR A 79 9.12 -13.15 13.12
N GLU A 80 10.33 -12.97 12.64
CA GLU A 80 10.92 -11.67 12.37
C GLU A 80 11.23 -11.48 10.88
N ASP A 81 10.64 -12.32 10.03
CA ASP A 81 10.97 -12.41 8.62
C ASP A 81 10.26 -11.34 7.77
N PHE A 82 9.26 -10.66 8.30
CA PHE A 82 8.58 -9.58 7.59
C PHE A 82 9.33 -8.27 7.81
N THR A 83 9.54 -7.55 6.71
CA THR A 83 10.24 -6.27 6.73
C THR A 83 9.46 -5.25 5.91
N VAL A 84 9.77 -3.96 6.13
CA VAL A 84 9.21 -2.88 5.31
C VAL A 84 10.29 -2.38 4.38
N VAL A 85 9.98 -2.33 3.09
CA VAL A 85 10.92 -1.89 2.06
C VAL A 85 10.38 -0.63 1.40
N LEU A 86 11.22 0.38 1.27
CA LEU A 86 10.89 1.59 0.53
C LEU A 86 11.21 1.38 -0.94
N LEU A 87 10.18 1.53 -1.79
CA LEU A 87 10.31 1.43 -3.23
C LEU A 87 10.11 2.82 -3.82
N ASN A 88 11.17 3.40 -4.37
CA ASN A 88 11.12 4.73 -4.94
C ASN A 88 11.50 4.77 -6.43
N SER A 89 11.69 3.60 -7.02
CA SER A 89 11.93 3.47 -8.46
C SER A 89 11.26 2.20 -8.94
N GLY A 90 11.06 2.10 -10.25
CA GLY A 90 10.38 0.93 -10.79
C GLY A 90 10.40 0.94 -12.30
N VAL A 91 9.71 -0.05 -12.87
CA VAL A 91 9.57 -0.21 -14.30
C VAL A 91 8.13 0.08 -14.68
N THR A 92 7.93 0.95 -15.67
CA THR A 92 6.59 1.26 -16.17
C THR A 92 6.06 0.09 -16.99
N VAL A 93 4.93 -0.47 -16.56
CA VAL A 93 4.30 -1.59 -17.27
C VAL A 93 3.03 -1.17 -18.01
N TYR A 94 2.55 0.03 -17.77
CA TYR A 94 1.38 0.59 -18.44
C TYR A 94 1.46 2.12 -18.37
N PRO A 95 1.17 2.86 -19.43
CA PRO A 95 0.94 2.35 -20.79
C PRO A 95 2.21 1.76 -21.39
N GLU A 96 2.02 0.83 -22.35
CA GLU A 96 3.14 0.20 -23.02
C GLU A 96 3.94 1.21 -23.83
N ASN A 97 5.27 1.17 -23.70
CA ASN A 97 6.14 1.97 -24.52
C ASN A 97 6.38 1.28 -25.84
N GLU A 98 5.85 1.86 -26.92
CA GLU A 98 6.16 1.41 -28.27
C GLU A 98 7.47 2.02 -28.72
N ASN A 99 8.52 1.27 -28.62
CA ASN A 99 9.81 1.65 -29.19
C ASN A 99 10.30 0.58 -30.13
#